data_1567887ff93b79aa98958e31771b5b0c
#
_entry.id   1567887ff93b79aa98958e31771b5b0c
#
_cell.length_a   1.000
_cell.length_b   1.000
_cell.length_c   1.000
_cell.angle_alpha   90.00
_cell.angle_beta   90.00
_cell.angle_gamma   90.00
#
_symmetry.space_group_name_H-M   'P 1'
#
loop_
_entity.id
_entity.type
_entity.pdbx_description
1 polymer ?
#
loop_
_entity_poly.entity_id
_entity_poly.type
_entity_poly.pdbx_seq_one_letter_code
_entity_poly.pdbx_strand_id
1 'polypeptide(L)'
;MYKKYFKRLLDLIISLILIIILFPVMIIVAFLLLVNLGFPLWNEKREREGKNKKVFIMYKFRTKKLNSEKLTYRNRYTDFSRVIDRVRLNELPQLFNVLKGDMSLVGPRPFIPGDNLPEGEISAKRYLVRPGLTGLAQVNGGRGLTHKQKLEYDVIYYDNLSFKTDFKILLATITNIFKIDRD
;
A
#
# COMPACT_ATOMS: atom_id res chain seq x y z
N MET A 1 -7.80 24.14 1.62
CA MET A 1 -8.16 23.72 2.98
C MET A 1 -8.06 22.19 3.16
N TYR A 2 -8.69 21.37 2.29
CA TYR A 2 -8.64 19.90 2.35
C TYR A 2 -7.21 19.33 2.38
N LYS A 3 -6.37 19.67 1.39
CA LYS A 3 -4.98 19.20 1.23
C LYS A 3 -4.10 19.43 2.47
N LYS A 4 -4.34 20.49 3.24
CA LYS A 4 -3.48 20.92 4.36
C LYS A 4 -3.88 20.33 5.71
N TYR A 5 -5.19 20.24 6.01
CA TYR A 5 -5.69 19.85 7.34
C TYR A 5 -6.69 18.70 7.31
N PHE A 6 -7.78 18.82 6.53
CA PHE A 6 -8.89 17.88 6.57
C PHE A 6 -8.49 16.46 6.14
N LYS A 7 -7.63 16.34 5.12
CA LYS A 7 -7.15 15.03 4.69
C LYS A 7 -6.47 14.27 5.82
N ARG A 8 -5.59 14.92 6.57
CA ARG A 8 -4.87 14.27 7.68
C ARG A 8 -5.81 13.86 8.81
N LEU A 9 -6.77 14.70 9.13
CA LEU A 9 -7.78 14.39 10.16
C LEU A 9 -8.60 13.16 9.75
N LEU A 10 -9.07 13.10 8.50
CA LEU A 10 -9.79 11.94 7.98
C LEU A 10 -8.93 10.68 7.97
N ASP A 11 -7.67 10.78 7.53
CA ASP A 11 -6.73 9.66 7.57
C ASP A 11 -6.61 9.09 9.00
N LEU A 12 -6.47 9.97 10.02
CA LEU A 12 -6.36 9.55 11.43
C LEU A 12 -7.62 8.88 11.94
N ILE A 13 -8.78 9.52 11.75
CA ILE A 13 -10.06 8.99 12.25
C ILE A 13 -10.38 7.65 11.59
N ILE A 14 -10.31 7.58 10.27
CA ILE A 14 -10.66 6.36 9.54
C ILE A 14 -9.66 5.24 9.83
N SER A 15 -8.35 5.54 9.88
CA SER A 15 -7.36 4.50 10.18
C SER A 15 -7.50 3.97 11.60
N LEU A 16 -7.84 4.82 12.59
CA LEU A 16 -8.08 4.39 13.97
C LEU A 16 -9.29 3.46 14.05
N ILE A 17 -10.40 3.85 13.42
CA ILE A 17 -11.62 3.01 13.36
C ILE A 17 -11.32 1.67 12.68
N LEU A 18 -10.62 1.69 11.53
CA LEU A 18 -10.26 0.47 10.81
C LEU A 18 -9.31 -0.42 11.63
N ILE A 19 -8.36 0.16 12.36
CA ILE A 19 -7.48 -0.62 13.26
C ILE A 19 -8.32 -1.34 14.31
N ILE A 20 -9.23 -0.64 15.01
CA ILE A 20 -10.06 -1.24 16.06
C ILE A 20 -10.90 -2.40 15.49
N ILE A 21 -11.56 -2.18 14.35
CA ILE A 21 -12.42 -3.20 13.73
C ILE A 21 -11.62 -4.39 13.19
N LEU A 22 -10.46 -4.13 12.55
CA LEU A 22 -9.68 -5.16 11.87
C LEU A 22 -8.57 -5.78 12.75
N PHE A 23 -8.38 -5.29 13.98
CA PHE A 23 -7.36 -5.81 14.88
C PHE A 23 -7.49 -7.32 15.16
N PRO A 24 -8.69 -7.86 15.46
CA PRO A 24 -8.88 -9.30 15.60
C PRO A 24 -8.48 -10.08 14.34
N VAL A 25 -8.84 -9.54 13.17
CA VAL A 25 -8.46 -10.15 11.87
C VAL A 25 -6.93 -10.14 11.69
N MET A 26 -6.27 -9.04 12.06
CA MET A 26 -4.81 -8.96 11.99
C MET A 26 -4.14 -10.01 12.89
N ILE A 27 -4.66 -10.25 14.10
CA ILE A 27 -4.13 -11.29 15.01
C ILE A 27 -4.29 -12.67 14.39
N ILE A 28 -5.48 -12.99 13.86
CA ILE A 28 -5.73 -14.29 13.21
C ILE A 28 -4.80 -14.50 12.02
N VAL A 29 -4.69 -13.50 11.14
CA VAL A 29 -3.81 -13.56 9.96
C VAL A 29 -2.33 -13.74 10.39
N ALA A 30 -1.89 -12.99 11.41
CA ALA A 30 -0.54 -13.10 11.94
C ALA A 30 -0.25 -14.51 12.48
N PHE A 31 -1.17 -15.07 13.28
CA PHE A 31 -1.04 -16.42 13.82
C PHE A 31 -0.99 -17.47 12.71
N LEU A 32 -1.92 -17.42 11.77
CA LEU A 32 -1.97 -18.38 10.66
C LEU A 32 -0.73 -18.29 9.75
N LEU A 33 -0.19 -17.10 9.52
CA LEU A 33 1.06 -16.93 8.78
C LEU A 33 2.27 -17.47 9.56
N LEU A 34 2.32 -17.29 10.88
CA LEU A 34 3.36 -17.87 11.71
C LEU A 34 3.34 -19.39 11.70
N VAL A 35 2.16 -20.00 11.78
CA VAL A 35 2.01 -21.46 11.70
C VAL A 35 2.42 -21.97 10.31
N ASN A 36 2.06 -21.23 9.25
CA ASN A 36 2.30 -21.65 7.86
C ASN A 36 3.72 -21.41 7.36
N LEU A 37 4.36 -20.30 7.73
CA LEU A 37 5.65 -19.85 7.21
C LEU A 37 6.76 -19.78 8.27
N GLY A 38 6.42 -19.87 9.57
CA GLY A 38 7.35 -19.65 10.66
C GLY A 38 7.82 -18.19 10.80
N PHE A 39 8.76 -17.94 11.72
CA PHE A 39 9.41 -16.63 11.88
C PHE A 39 10.35 -16.31 10.71
N PRO A 40 10.60 -15.01 10.41
CA PRO A 40 10.00 -13.81 11.00
C PRO A 40 8.59 -13.54 10.44
N LEU A 41 7.71 -12.90 11.22
CA LEU A 41 6.36 -12.51 10.81
C LEU A 41 6.37 -11.36 9.78
N TRP A 42 7.37 -10.48 9.86
CA TRP A 42 7.46 -9.27 9.05
C TRP A 42 8.26 -9.49 7.77
N ASN A 43 7.89 -8.76 6.73
CA ASN A 43 8.63 -8.77 5.46
C ASN A 43 10.03 -8.14 5.64
N GLU A 44 11.06 -8.67 4.97
CA GLU A 44 12.45 -8.20 5.10
C GLU A 44 12.67 -6.82 4.48
N LYS A 45 12.25 -6.64 3.23
CA LYS A 45 12.43 -5.37 2.49
C LYS A 45 11.28 -4.41 2.78
N ARG A 46 11.39 -3.66 3.89
CA ARG A 46 10.32 -2.78 4.39
C ARG A 46 10.54 -1.30 4.17
N GLU A 47 11.74 -0.89 3.80
CA GLU A 47 12.04 0.52 3.54
C GLU A 47 11.29 1.05 2.32
N ARG A 48 10.71 2.22 2.46
CA ARG A 48 9.96 2.89 1.40
C ARG A 48 10.21 4.40 1.45
N GLU A 49 10.12 5.04 0.29
CA GLU A 49 10.16 6.49 0.17
C GLU A 49 8.76 7.08 0.41
N GLY A 50 8.70 8.00 1.35
CA GLY A 50 7.51 8.74 1.72
C GLY A 50 7.52 10.18 1.20
N LYS A 51 6.74 11.04 1.87
CA LYS A 51 6.70 12.48 1.58
C LYS A 51 8.10 13.09 1.77
N ASN A 52 8.48 13.97 0.83
CA ASN A 52 9.80 14.63 0.77
C ASN A 52 10.96 13.62 0.71
N LYS A 53 10.73 12.45 0.09
CA LYS A 53 11.70 11.34 -0.01
C LYS A 53 12.17 10.79 1.35
N LYS A 54 11.48 11.12 2.44
CA LYS A 54 11.82 10.58 3.77
C LYS A 54 11.57 9.08 3.77
N VAL A 55 12.62 8.30 4.06
CA VAL A 55 12.51 6.85 4.15
C VAL A 55 11.76 6.47 5.44
N PHE A 56 10.85 5.50 5.33
CA PHE A 56 10.11 4.94 6.45
C PHE A 56 9.99 3.43 6.33
N ILE A 57 9.69 2.75 7.44
CA ILE A 57 9.45 1.31 7.49
C ILE A 57 7.96 1.04 7.24
N MET A 58 7.63 0.40 6.13
CA MET A 58 6.28 -0.02 5.79
C MET A 58 5.94 -1.34 6.50
N TYR A 59 4.90 -1.34 7.33
CA TYR A 59 4.46 -2.53 8.05
C TYR A 59 3.66 -3.46 7.14
N LYS A 60 4.16 -4.68 6.98
CA LYS A 60 3.52 -5.69 6.14
C LYS A 60 3.90 -7.09 6.64
N PHE A 61 2.91 -7.98 6.79
CA PHE A 61 3.18 -9.37 7.11
C PHE A 61 3.92 -10.06 5.96
N ARG A 62 4.82 -10.96 6.29
CA ARG A 62 5.53 -11.80 5.33
C ARG A 62 4.60 -12.87 4.79
N THR A 63 4.46 -12.94 3.48
CA THR A 63 3.69 -13.95 2.76
C THR A 63 4.57 -14.86 1.90
N LYS A 64 5.84 -14.48 1.69
CA LYS A 64 6.80 -15.27 0.91
C LYS A 64 7.64 -16.16 1.83
N LYS A 65 8.04 -17.32 1.31
CA LYS A 65 9.05 -18.18 1.93
C LYS A 65 10.37 -17.42 2.05
N LEU A 66 11.17 -17.76 3.05
CA LEU A 66 12.53 -17.22 3.18
C LEU A 66 13.40 -17.68 1.99
N ASN A 67 14.37 -16.85 1.62
CA ASN A 67 15.30 -17.13 0.52
C ASN A 67 14.62 -17.49 -0.81
N SER A 68 13.40 -17.01 -1.02
CA SER A 68 12.58 -17.34 -2.18
C SER A 68 12.88 -16.48 -3.41
N GLU A 69 13.89 -15.61 -3.39
CA GLU A 69 14.20 -14.69 -4.50
C GLU A 69 14.58 -15.44 -5.80
N LYS A 70 15.28 -16.58 -5.66
CA LYS A 70 15.66 -17.46 -6.78
C LYS A 70 14.55 -18.38 -7.29
N LEU A 71 13.42 -18.45 -6.57
CA LEU A 71 12.30 -19.31 -6.94
C LEU A 71 11.41 -18.62 -7.98
N THR A 72 10.73 -19.44 -8.80
CA THR A 72 9.65 -18.96 -9.67
C THR A 72 8.55 -18.30 -8.83
N TYR A 73 7.81 -17.35 -9.41
CA TYR A 73 6.78 -16.59 -8.68
C TYR A 73 5.82 -17.51 -7.90
N ARG A 74 5.38 -18.61 -8.53
CA ARG A 74 4.45 -19.56 -7.90
C ARG A 74 5.05 -20.26 -6.68
N ASN A 75 6.32 -20.61 -6.72
CA ASN A 75 6.99 -21.36 -5.64
C ASN A 75 7.43 -20.50 -4.46
N ARG A 76 7.40 -19.17 -4.60
CA ARG A 76 7.69 -18.21 -3.52
C ARG A 76 6.67 -18.23 -2.38
N TYR A 77 5.47 -18.72 -2.66
CA TYR A 77 4.35 -18.75 -1.73
C TYR A 77 3.98 -20.17 -1.35
N THR A 78 3.32 -20.36 -0.23
CA THR A 78 2.42 -21.50 0.00
C THR A 78 1.05 -21.17 -0.58
N ASP A 79 0.18 -22.17 -0.76
CA ASP A 79 -1.16 -21.90 -1.30
C ASP A 79 -1.95 -20.96 -0.38
N PHE A 80 -1.84 -21.18 0.94
CA PHE A 80 -2.45 -20.32 1.94
C PHE A 80 -1.90 -18.88 1.89
N SER A 81 -0.56 -18.72 1.95
CA SER A 81 0.05 -17.38 1.97
C SER A 81 -0.17 -16.62 0.67
N ARG A 82 -0.38 -17.33 -0.44
CA ARG A 82 -0.76 -16.75 -1.73
C ARG A 82 -2.15 -16.14 -1.68
N VAL A 83 -3.12 -16.80 -1.05
CA VAL A 83 -4.47 -16.26 -0.83
C VAL A 83 -4.38 -14.98 -0.02
N ILE A 84 -3.66 -14.98 1.12
CA ILE A 84 -3.48 -13.79 1.97
C ILE A 84 -2.85 -12.63 1.18
N ASP A 85 -1.86 -12.90 0.32
CA ASP A 85 -1.24 -11.85 -0.53
C ASP A 85 -2.21 -11.34 -1.61
N ARG A 86 -3.01 -12.24 -2.19
CA ARG A 86 -4.00 -11.91 -3.23
C ARG A 86 -5.08 -10.98 -2.69
N VAL A 87 -5.68 -11.31 -1.55
CA VAL A 87 -6.72 -10.48 -0.89
C VAL A 87 -6.13 -9.32 -0.08
N ARG A 88 -4.82 -9.14 -0.09
CA ARG A 88 -4.08 -8.04 0.56
C ARG A 88 -4.22 -7.95 2.08
N LEU A 89 -4.62 -9.01 2.76
CA LEU A 89 -4.70 -9.03 4.22
C LEU A 89 -3.34 -8.83 4.89
N ASN A 90 -2.26 -9.18 4.21
CA ASN A 90 -0.90 -8.94 4.66
C ASN A 90 -0.52 -7.44 4.69
N GLU A 91 -1.31 -6.56 4.08
CA GLU A 91 -1.09 -5.11 4.04
C GLU A 91 -1.84 -4.37 5.15
N LEU A 92 -2.73 -5.03 5.92
CA LEU A 92 -3.47 -4.42 7.02
C LEU A 92 -2.61 -3.67 8.05
N PRO A 93 -1.40 -4.14 8.42
CA PRO A 93 -0.54 -3.40 9.35
C PRO A 93 -0.09 -2.03 8.85
N GLN A 94 -0.21 -1.72 7.54
CA GLN A 94 0.08 -0.38 7.02
C GLN A 94 -0.88 0.69 7.59
N LEU A 95 -2.03 0.31 8.15
CA LEU A 95 -2.90 1.24 8.87
C LEU A 95 -2.16 1.92 10.04
N PHE A 96 -1.21 1.25 10.68
CA PHE A 96 -0.34 1.88 11.68
C PHE A 96 0.61 2.90 11.07
N ASN A 97 1.08 2.71 9.82
CA ASN A 97 1.84 3.74 9.11
C ASN A 97 0.98 4.98 8.81
N VAL A 98 -0.32 4.77 8.48
CA VAL A 98 -1.25 5.89 8.31
C VAL A 98 -1.44 6.62 9.63
N LEU A 99 -1.70 5.92 10.72
CA LEU A 99 -1.88 6.51 12.04
C LEU A 99 -0.63 7.28 12.50
N LYS A 100 0.56 6.72 12.29
CA LYS A 100 1.85 7.36 12.59
C LYS A 100 2.13 8.59 11.73
N GLY A 101 1.61 8.65 10.50
CA GLY A 101 1.77 9.78 9.58
C GLY A 101 2.81 9.56 8.49
N ASP A 102 3.38 8.38 8.38
CA ASP A 102 4.26 7.98 7.28
C ASP A 102 3.46 7.85 5.97
N MET A 103 2.20 7.39 6.09
CA MET A 103 1.29 7.15 4.97
C MET A 103 -0.04 7.90 5.13
N SER A 104 -0.86 7.82 4.10
CA SER A 104 -2.25 8.25 3.99
C SER A 104 -3.11 7.06 3.54
N LEU A 105 -4.42 7.12 3.70
CA LEU A 105 -5.32 6.11 3.11
C LEU A 105 -5.25 6.16 1.58
N VAL A 106 -5.26 7.35 1.01
CA VAL A 106 -5.19 7.56 -0.45
C VAL A 106 -3.96 8.40 -0.81
N GLY A 107 -3.16 7.91 -1.77
CA GLY A 107 -1.96 8.58 -2.25
C GLY A 107 -1.17 7.73 -3.23
N PRO A 108 -0.05 8.24 -3.76
CA PRO A 108 0.89 7.48 -4.57
C PRO A 108 1.39 6.22 -3.86
N ARG A 109 1.53 5.10 -4.58
CA ARG A 109 2.14 3.90 -3.98
C ARG A 109 3.60 4.16 -3.65
N PRO A 110 4.09 3.87 -2.41
CA PRO A 110 5.48 4.14 -2.05
C PRO A 110 6.44 3.24 -2.84
N PHE A 111 7.53 3.82 -3.36
CA PHE A 111 8.61 3.10 -4.02
C PHE A 111 9.68 2.65 -3.02
N ILE A 112 10.50 1.69 -3.46
CA ILE A 112 11.69 1.24 -2.72
C ILE A 112 12.79 2.28 -2.93
N PRO A 113 13.56 2.66 -1.89
CA PRO A 113 14.72 3.53 -2.08
C PRO A 113 15.67 2.94 -3.13
N GLY A 114 16.10 3.78 -4.07
CA GLY A 114 16.98 3.37 -5.16
C GLY A 114 16.28 2.71 -6.36
N ASP A 115 14.95 2.64 -6.39
CA ASP A 115 14.23 2.26 -7.62
C ASP A 115 14.59 3.27 -8.75
N ASN A 116 14.95 2.74 -9.93
CA ASN A 116 15.22 3.54 -11.12
C ASN A 116 13.92 4.18 -11.64
N LEU A 117 13.59 5.32 -11.10
CA LEU A 117 12.46 6.12 -11.55
C LEU A 117 12.93 7.12 -12.60
N PRO A 118 12.09 7.41 -13.62
CA PRO A 118 12.34 8.53 -14.50
C PRO A 118 12.54 9.80 -13.68
N GLU A 119 13.68 10.46 -13.87
CA GLU A 119 13.96 11.74 -13.22
C GLU A 119 13.14 12.87 -13.86
N GLY A 120 12.88 13.93 -13.09
CA GLY A 120 12.25 15.15 -13.58
C GLY A 120 11.07 15.62 -12.71
N GLU A 121 10.42 16.66 -13.19
CA GLU A 121 9.33 17.35 -12.49
C GLU A 121 8.12 16.40 -12.19
N ILE A 122 7.89 15.45 -13.10
CA ILE A 122 6.84 14.43 -12.96
C ILE A 122 7.10 13.56 -11.72
N SER A 123 8.33 13.14 -11.48
CA SER A 123 8.65 12.33 -10.30
C SER A 123 8.65 13.15 -9.00
N ALA A 124 8.94 14.44 -9.06
CA ALA A 124 9.00 15.31 -7.89
C ALA A 124 7.61 15.52 -7.23
N LYS A 125 6.55 15.72 -8.02
CA LYS A 125 5.20 16.02 -7.52
C LYS A 125 4.66 14.93 -6.59
N ARG A 126 4.97 13.66 -6.84
CA ARG A 126 4.51 12.55 -6.00
C ARG A 126 5.00 12.63 -4.55
N TYR A 127 6.19 13.20 -4.36
CA TYR A 127 6.81 13.34 -3.03
C TYR A 127 6.28 14.55 -2.23
N LEU A 128 5.42 15.37 -2.82
CA LEU A 128 4.77 16.48 -2.12
C LEU A 128 3.58 16.02 -1.26
N VAL A 129 3.13 14.78 -1.44
CA VAL A 129 2.05 14.14 -0.64
C VAL A 129 2.56 12.89 0.06
N ARG A 130 1.80 12.41 1.07
CA ARG A 130 2.07 11.12 1.70
C ARG A 130 1.72 10.00 0.75
N PRO A 131 2.50 8.91 0.71
CA PRO A 131 2.12 7.70 -0.01
C PRO A 131 0.85 7.09 0.58
N GLY A 132 0.06 6.40 -0.26
CA GLY A 132 -1.22 5.83 0.12
C GLY A 132 -1.22 4.31 0.25
N LEU A 133 -2.16 3.81 1.07
CA LEU A 133 -2.57 2.39 1.04
C LEU A 133 -3.16 2.04 -0.32
N THR A 134 -4.01 2.93 -0.83
CA THR A 134 -4.53 2.89 -2.20
C THR A 134 -4.25 4.21 -2.90
N GLY A 135 -4.49 4.28 -4.21
CA GLY A 135 -4.25 5.49 -5.00
C GLY A 135 -4.71 5.36 -6.42
N LEU A 136 -4.64 6.45 -7.17
CA LEU A 136 -5.19 6.54 -8.52
C LEU A 136 -4.55 5.51 -9.47
N ALA A 137 -3.23 5.32 -9.42
CA ALA A 137 -2.54 4.31 -10.19
C ALA A 137 -2.98 2.88 -9.82
N GLN A 138 -3.18 2.60 -8.52
CA GLN A 138 -3.58 1.28 -8.05
C GLN A 138 -4.97 0.88 -8.57
N VAL A 139 -5.93 1.81 -8.62
CA VAL A 139 -7.30 1.53 -9.10
C VAL A 139 -7.43 1.49 -10.62
N ASN A 140 -6.46 2.08 -11.36
CA ASN A 140 -6.46 2.16 -12.82
C ASN A 140 -5.44 1.21 -13.50
N GLY A 141 -5.13 0.07 -12.89
CA GLY A 141 -4.26 -0.94 -13.51
C GLY A 141 -3.15 -1.47 -12.60
N GLY A 142 -2.79 -0.73 -11.56
CA GLY A 142 -1.93 -1.20 -10.47
C GLY A 142 -0.61 -1.82 -10.92
N ARG A 143 -0.49 -3.16 -10.77
CA ARG A 143 0.75 -3.89 -11.10
C ARG A 143 1.04 -3.92 -12.60
N GLY A 144 0.02 -3.85 -13.46
CA GLY A 144 0.15 -3.88 -14.92
C GLY A 144 0.69 -2.58 -15.53
N LEU A 145 0.70 -1.48 -14.78
CA LEU A 145 1.20 -0.20 -15.25
C LEU A 145 2.74 -0.14 -15.24
N THR A 146 3.32 0.49 -16.26
CA THR A 146 4.73 0.87 -16.28
C THR A 146 5.05 1.93 -15.20
N HIS A 147 6.32 2.12 -14.84
CA HIS A 147 6.72 3.16 -13.89
C HIS A 147 6.31 4.56 -14.39
N LYS A 148 6.43 4.84 -15.68
CA LYS A 148 6.02 6.10 -16.29
C LYS A 148 4.52 6.34 -16.11
N GLN A 149 3.68 5.37 -16.45
CA GLN A 149 2.23 5.48 -16.27
C GLN A 149 1.83 5.68 -14.80
N LYS A 150 2.51 5.01 -13.86
CA LYS A 150 2.28 5.22 -12.42
C LYS A 150 2.57 6.66 -12.02
N LEU A 151 3.70 7.22 -12.50
CA LEU A 151 4.06 8.61 -12.22
C LEU A 151 3.05 9.61 -12.82
N GLU A 152 2.55 9.36 -14.03
CA GLU A 152 1.51 10.19 -14.66
C GLU A 152 0.23 10.20 -13.80
N TYR A 153 -0.24 9.04 -13.34
CA TYR A 153 -1.37 8.96 -12.40
C TYR A 153 -1.08 9.65 -11.06
N ASP A 154 0.14 9.58 -10.56
CA ASP A 154 0.53 10.23 -9.30
C ASP A 154 0.48 11.77 -9.43
N VAL A 155 0.86 12.31 -10.61
CA VAL A 155 0.73 13.75 -10.93
C VAL A 155 -0.74 14.13 -11.04
N ILE A 156 -1.53 13.38 -11.80
CA ILE A 156 -2.98 13.62 -11.93
C ILE A 156 -3.64 13.64 -10.55
N TYR A 157 -3.27 12.70 -9.67
CA TYR A 157 -3.77 12.67 -8.31
C TYR A 157 -3.38 13.93 -7.52
N TYR A 158 -2.10 14.33 -7.57
CA TYR A 158 -1.60 15.50 -6.86
C TYR A 158 -2.30 16.79 -7.29
N ASP A 159 -2.48 16.98 -8.59
CA ASP A 159 -3.10 18.18 -9.17
C ASP A 159 -4.61 18.25 -8.83
N ASN A 160 -5.31 17.09 -8.76
CA ASN A 160 -6.74 16.98 -8.47
C ASN A 160 -7.06 16.56 -7.04
N LEU A 161 -6.12 16.71 -6.09
CA LEU A 161 -6.27 16.25 -4.72
C LEU A 161 -7.41 17.01 -4.01
N SER A 162 -8.50 16.28 -3.75
CA SER A 162 -9.72 16.75 -3.09
C SER A 162 -10.40 15.61 -2.34
N PHE A 163 -11.34 15.94 -1.44
CA PHE A 163 -12.19 14.93 -0.78
C PHE A 163 -12.93 14.06 -1.80
N LYS A 164 -13.47 14.66 -2.85
CA LYS A 164 -14.20 13.95 -3.91
C LYS A 164 -13.29 12.93 -4.63
N THR A 165 -12.05 13.31 -4.91
CA THR A 165 -11.06 12.43 -5.55
C THR A 165 -10.71 11.26 -4.64
N ASP A 166 -10.38 11.53 -3.38
CA ASP A 166 -10.06 10.48 -2.41
C ASP A 166 -11.24 9.52 -2.21
N PHE A 167 -12.45 10.04 -2.07
CA PHE A 167 -13.66 9.22 -1.93
C PHE A 167 -13.90 8.31 -3.13
N LYS A 168 -13.75 8.84 -4.36
CA LYS A 168 -13.86 8.02 -5.59
C LYS A 168 -12.83 6.91 -5.64
N ILE A 169 -11.58 7.18 -5.25
CA ILE A 169 -10.50 6.19 -5.22
C ILE A 169 -10.80 5.11 -4.17
N LEU A 170 -11.30 5.48 -2.98
CA LEU A 170 -11.70 4.50 -1.96
C LEU A 170 -12.83 3.59 -2.44
N LEU A 171 -13.87 4.14 -3.08
CA LEU A 171 -14.95 3.34 -3.68
C LEU A 171 -14.42 2.39 -4.77
N ALA A 172 -13.58 2.90 -5.67
CA ALA A 172 -12.97 2.09 -6.72
C ALA A 172 -12.07 0.98 -6.13
N THR A 173 -11.41 1.24 -5.01
CA THR A 173 -10.60 0.23 -4.30
C THR A 173 -11.47 -0.91 -3.81
N ILE A 174 -12.59 -0.60 -3.15
CA ILE A 174 -13.53 -1.61 -2.65
C ILE A 174 -14.05 -2.46 -3.83
N THR A 175 -14.51 -1.82 -4.90
CA THR A 175 -15.02 -2.54 -6.08
C THR A 175 -13.96 -3.42 -6.75
N ASN A 176 -12.69 -2.97 -6.77
CA ASN A 176 -11.60 -3.75 -7.36
C ASN A 176 -11.18 -4.95 -6.50
N ILE A 177 -11.31 -4.89 -5.17
CA ILE A 177 -11.09 -6.06 -4.31
C ILE A 177 -12.03 -7.21 -4.68
N PHE A 178 -13.29 -6.90 -5.00
CA PHE A 178 -14.28 -7.91 -5.41
C PHE A 178 -14.13 -8.37 -6.87
N LYS A 179 -13.36 -7.68 -7.70
CA LYS A 179 -13.10 -8.07 -9.10
C LYS A 179 -11.90 -9.02 -9.28
N ILE A 180 -11.10 -9.20 -8.23
CA ILE A 180 -9.85 -10.02 -8.27
C ILE A 180 -10.11 -11.51 -8.50
N ASP A 181 -11.37 -11.97 -8.48
CA ASP A 181 -11.73 -13.38 -8.65
C ASP A 181 -11.90 -13.85 -10.11
N ARG A 182 -11.48 -13.08 -11.12
CA ARG A 182 -11.78 -13.41 -12.51
C ARG A 182 -10.57 -13.71 -13.42
N ASP A 183 -9.32 -13.76 -12.85
CA ASP A 183 -8.12 -14.10 -13.65
C ASP A 183 -7.28 -15.22 -13.02
#